data_ac4474014ba844cfdc8ec2373c13e77c
#
_entry.id   ac4474014ba844cfdc8ec2373c13e77c
#
_cell.length_a   1.000
_cell.length_b   1.000
_cell.length_c   1.000
_cell.angle_alpha   90.00
_cell.angle_beta   90.00
_cell.angle_gamma   90.00
#
_symmetry.space_group_name_H-M   'P 1'
#
loop_
_entity.id
_entity.type
_entity.pdbx_description
1 polymer ?
#
loop_
_entity_poly.entity_id
_entity_poly.type
_entity_poly.pdbx_seq_one_letter_code
_entity_poly.pdbx_strand_id
1 'polypeptide(L)'
;MNQNEEYTSKRDEKNRLVIMRNNFKEKRSETNSLIKYQTQRRDNLRIRIQDMKLNLKKFSYDKYRFLGKDHFPFVTRDEKTMLFNALEGAKDWANGDYFKEQKKLSEACRKLEYLNNEIKVMREDLKTIDSYITKINSRIRNLSE
;
A
#
# COMPACT_ATOMS: atom_id res chain seq x y z
N MET A 1 29.14 -9.15 48.72
CA MET A 1 27.84 -9.86 48.49
C MET A 1 27.95 -11.28 48.98
N ASN A 2 26.98 -11.74 49.74
CA ASN A 2 26.88 -13.16 50.05
C ASN A 2 26.18 -13.92 48.90
N GLN A 3 26.27 -15.21 48.90
CA GLN A 3 25.70 -16.04 47.83
C GLN A 3 24.17 -15.87 47.68
N ASN A 4 23.45 -15.63 48.78
CA ASN A 4 21.98 -15.45 48.77
C ASN A 4 21.59 -14.11 48.10
N GLU A 5 22.32 -13.04 48.36
CA GLU A 5 22.07 -11.76 47.72
C GLU A 5 22.35 -11.82 46.23
N GLU A 6 23.43 -12.47 45.84
CA GLU A 6 23.79 -12.67 44.43
C GLU A 6 22.73 -13.51 43.69
N TYR A 7 22.25 -14.59 44.28
CA TYR A 7 21.18 -15.43 43.73
C TYR A 7 19.88 -14.66 43.57
N THR A 8 19.47 -13.89 44.59
CA THR A 8 18.26 -13.05 44.54
C THR A 8 18.36 -11.96 43.46
N SER A 9 19.50 -11.33 43.30
CA SER A 9 19.76 -10.35 42.28
C SER A 9 19.63 -10.92 40.85
N LYS A 10 20.21 -12.11 40.63
CA LYS A 10 20.08 -12.80 39.33
C LYS A 10 18.65 -13.21 39.03
N ARG A 11 17.93 -13.70 40.03
CA ARG A 11 16.51 -14.07 39.88
C ARG A 11 15.66 -12.86 39.54
N ASP A 12 15.86 -11.71 40.17
CA ASP A 12 15.13 -10.49 39.94
C ASP A 12 15.44 -9.93 38.53
N GLU A 13 16.68 -9.95 38.10
CA GLU A 13 17.07 -9.60 36.74
C GLU A 13 16.40 -10.50 35.70
N LYS A 14 16.42 -11.81 35.90
CA LYS A 14 15.77 -12.79 35.05
C LYS A 14 14.27 -12.53 34.94
N ASN A 15 13.59 -12.25 36.03
CA ASN A 15 12.16 -11.95 36.06
C ASN A 15 11.83 -10.69 35.27
N ARG A 16 12.64 -9.63 35.39
CA ARG A 16 12.49 -8.40 34.61
C ARG A 16 12.66 -8.68 33.12
N LEU A 17 13.64 -9.49 32.75
CA LEU A 17 13.91 -9.84 31.36
C LEU A 17 12.77 -10.67 30.77
N VAL A 18 12.17 -11.59 31.55
CA VAL A 18 11.01 -12.36 31.11
C VAL A 18 9.82 -11.44 30.83
N ILE A 19 9.57 -10.47 31.70
CA ILE A 19 8.50 -9.47 31.50
C ILE A 19 8.76 -8.64 30.23
N MET A 20 9.99 -8.14 30.04
CA MET A 20 10.38 -7.40 28.84
C MET A 20 10.18 -8.24 27.58
N ARG A 21 10.64 -9.49 27.62
CA ARG A 21 10.47 -10.42 26.49
C ARG A 21 9.00 -10.61 26.13
N ASN A 22 8.15 -10.82 27.11
CA ASN A 22 6.73 -11.01 26.89
C ASN A 22 6.07 -9.77 26.31
N ASN A 23 6.48 -8.58 26.76
CA ASN A 23 6.02 -7.32 26.19
C ASN A 23 6.45 -7.16 24.73
N PHE A 24 7.68 -7.50 24.38
CA PHE A 24 8.14 -7.49 23.00
C PHE A 24 7.44 -8.53 22.12
N LYS A 25 7.14 -9.71 22.65
CA LYS A 25 6.36 -10.74 21.94
C LYS A 25 4.95 -10.26 21.63
N GLU A 26 4.32 -9.58 22.57
CA GLU A 26 3.00 -8.98 22.38
C GLU A 26 3.06 -7.90 21.29
N LYS A 27 4.03 -7.00 21.35
CA LYS A 27 4.25 -5.97 20.35
C LYS A 27 4.54 -6.55 18.97
N ARG A 28 5.30 -7.66 18.92
CA ARG A 28 5.53 -8.40 17.67
C ARG A 28 4.23 -8.94 17.08
N SER A 29 3.38 -9.52 17.89
CA SER A 29 2.07 -10.03 17.46
C SER A 29 1.18 -8.91 16.92
N GLU A 30 1.11 -7.77 17.60
CA GLU A 30 0.37 -6.59 17.16
C GLU A 30 0.90 -6.06 15.82
N THR A 31 2.23 -5.96 15.70
CA THR A 31 2.88 -5.49 14.47
C THR A 31 2.61 -6.44 13.31
N ASN A 32 2.68 -7.75 13.53
CA ASN A 32 2.33 -8.74 12.51
C ASN A 32 0.88 -8.62 12.05
N SER A 33 -0.04 -8.38 12.96
CA SER A 33 -1.46 -8.16 12.64
C SER A 33 -1.66 -6.91 11.80
N LEU A 34 -0.97 -5.82 12.14
CA LEU A 34 -0.99 -4.58 11.37
C LEU A 34 -0.39 -4.74 9.97
N ILE A 35 0.71 -5.45 9.85
CA ILE A 35 1.32 -5.78 8.55
C ILE A 35 0.34 -6.55 7.68
N LYS A 36 -0.32 -7.55 8.22
CA LYS A 36 -1.35 -8.33 7.53
C LYS A 36 -2.48 -7.46 7.00
N TYR A 37 -3.00 -6.61 7.86
CA TYR A 37 -4.09 -5.68 7.54
C TYR A 37 -3.69 -4.70 6.43
N GLN A 38 -2.54 -4.06 6.56
CA GLN A 38 -2.05 -3.10 5.57
C GLN A 38 -1.67 -3.77 4.25
N THR A 39 -1.13 -4.98 4.29
CA THR A 39 -0.82 -5.77 3.10
C THR A 39 -2.11 -6.09 2.31
N GLN A 40 -3.18 -6.45 3.00
CA GLN A 40 -4.47 -6.70 2.37
C GLN A 40 -5.04 -5.43 1.73
N ARG A 41 -4.97 -4.30 2.42
CA ARG A 41 -5.39 -3.01 1.88
C ARG A 41 -4.59 -2.64 0.63
N ARG A 42 -3.26 -2.84 0.67
CA ARG A 42 -2.38 -2.62 -0.47
C ARG A 42 -2.78 -3.47 -1.67
N ASP A 43 -3.00 -4.76 -1.45
CA ASP A 43 -3.35 -5.68 -2.53
C ASP A 43 -4.71 -5.34 -3.15
N ASN A 44 -5.70 -4.99 -2.33
CA ASN A 44 -7.00 -4.52 -2.80
C ASN A 44 -6.86 -3.22 -3.62
N LEU A 45 -6.03 -2.31 -3.18
CA LEU A 45 -5.77 -1.06 -3.90
C LEU A 45 -5.06 -1.29 -5.23
N ARG A 46 -4.13 -2.24 -5.30
CA ARG A 46 -3.48 -2.64 -6.56
C ARG A 46 -4.49 -3.15 -7.59
N ILE A 47 -5.46 -3.96 -7.16
CA ILE A 47 -6.54 -4.46 -8.02
C ILE A 47 -7.37 -3.28 -8.53
N ARG A 48 -7.77 -2.35 -7.67
CA ARG A 48 -8.52 -1.15 -8.05
C ARG A 48 -7.75 -0.28 -9.04
N ILE A 49 -6.45 -0.13 -8.86
CA ILE A 49 -5.58 0.62 -9.77
C ILE A 49 -5.54 -0.05 -11.15
N GLN A 50 -5.45 -1.36 -11.20
CA GLN A 50 -5.52 -2.09 -12.47
C GLN A 50 -6.84 -1.86 -13.19
N ASP A 51 -7.96 -1.92 -12.47
CA ASP A 51 -9.28 -1.63 -13.03
C ASP A 51 -9.39 -0.19 -13.52
N MET A 52 -8.86 0.76 -12.78
CA MET A 52 -8.81 2.17 -13.20
C MET A 52 -7.98 2.36 -14.48
N LYS A 53 -6.85 1.68 -14.59
CA LYS A 53 -5.99 1.71 -15.79
C LYS A 53 -6.72 1.11 -17.00
N LEU A 54 -7.43 0.01 -16.81
CA LEU A 54 -8.23 -0.61 -17.86
C LEU A 54 -9.35 0.32 -18.32
N ASN A 55 -10.04 0.98 -17.39
CA ASN A 55 -11.07 1.95 -17.69
C ASN A 55 -10.52 3.14 -18.49
N LEU A 56 -9.34 3.63 -18.15
CA LEU A 56 -8.68 4.70 -18.89
C LEU A 56 -8.31 4.27 -20.32
N LYS A 57 -7.82 3.04 -20.50
CA LYS A 57 -7.56 2.49 -21.82
C LYS A 57 -8.83 2.38 -22.66
N LYS A 58 -9.92 1.91 -22.07
CA LYS A 58 -11.23 1.83 -22.72
C LYS A 58 -11.71 3.21 -23.13
N PHE A 59 -11.55 4.20 -22.27
CA PHE A 59 -11.90 5.58 -22.52
C PHE A 59 -11.12 6.16 -23.70
N SER A 60 -9.84 5.92 -23.75
CA SER A 60 -8.98 6.32 -24.87
C SER A 60 -9.38 5.62 -26.17
N TYR A 61 -9.69 4.33 -26.09
CA TYR A 61 -10.15 3.55 -27.24
C TYR A 61 -11.47 4.07 -27.78
N ASP A 62 -12.45 4.33 -26.91
CA ASP A 62 -13.75 4.87 -27.29
C ASP A 62 -13.61 6.27 -27.91
N LYS A 63 -12.71 7.10 -27.37
CA LYS A 63 -12.35 8.39 -27.95
C LYS A 63 -11.79 8.26 -29.36
N TYR A 64 -10.83 7.35 -29.57
CA TYR A 64 -10.27 7.08 -30.90
C TYR A 64 -11.32 6.52 -31.85
N ARG A 65 -12.17 5.63 -31.39
CA ARG A 65 -13.25 5.07 -32.17
C ARG A 65 -14.26 6.13 -32.59
N PHE A 66 -14.54 7.07 -31.71
CA PHE A 66 -15.48 8.17 -31.95
C PHE A 66 -14.89 9.24 -32.88
N LEU A 67 -13.65 9.65 -32.68
CA LEU A 67 -12.90 10.55 -33.56
C LEU A 67 -12.54 9.88 -34.89
N GLY A 68 -12.79 8.61 -35.01
CA GLY A 68 -12.35 7.81 -35.92
C GLY A 68 -12.36 7.74 -37.16
N LYS A 69 -12.26 8.03 -37.32
CA LYS A 69 -11.93 7.33 -38.47
C LYS A 69 -12.38 7.96 -39.71
N ASP A 70 -11.53 8.00 -40.42
CA ASP A 70 -11.34 8.00 -41.84
C ASP A 70 -12.52 7.47 -42.70
N HIS A 71 -13.68 7.35 -42.11
CA HIS A 71 -14.77 6.63 -42.73
C HIS A 71 -15.95 7.47 -43.17
N PHE A 72 -15.73 8.77 -43.40
CA PHE A 72 -16.77 9.63 -43.92
C PHE A 72 -16.38 10.28 -45.23
N PRO A 73 -15.95 9.53 -46.28
CA PRO A 73 -15.51 10.15 -47.50
C PRO A 73 -16.66 10.73 -48.36
N PHE A 74 -17.91 10.45 -48.00
CA PHE A 74 -19.08 10.82 -48.78
C PHE A 74 -20.00 11.85 -48.12
N VAL A 75 -19.52 12.55 -47.10
CA VAL A 75 -20.31 13.53 -46.36
C VAL A 75 -20.22 14.88 -47.03
N THR A 76 -21.36 15.57 -47.13
CA THR A 76 -21.40 16.95 -47.63
C THR A 76 -20.64 17.90 -46.72
N ARG A 77 -20.32 19.10 -47.23
CA ARG A 77 -19.61 20.13 -46.46
C ARG A 77 -20.35 20.48 -45.16
N ASP A 78 -21.68 20.62 -45.22
CA ASP A 78 -22.49 20.97 -44.05
C ASP A 78 -22.54 19.84 -43.06
N GLU A 79 -22.66 18.59 -43.52
CA GLU A 79 -22.58 17.40 -42.69
C GLU A 79 -21.21 17.24 -42.01
N LYS A 80 -20.14 17.57 -42.74
CA LYS A 80 -18.78 17.62 -42.17
C LYS A 80 -18.67 18.62 -41.05
N THR A 81 -19.23 19.80 -41.20
CA THR A 81 -19.24 20.83 -40.15
C THR A 81 -20.02 20.40 -38.95
N MET A 82 -21.21 19.86 -39.14
CA MET A 82 -22.02 19.32 -38.04
C MET A 82 -21.32 18.18 -37.32
N LEU A 83 -20.71 17.26 -38.07
CA LEU A 83 -19.94 16.17 -37.52
C LEU A 83 -18.74 16.64 -36.73
N PHE A 84 -18.02 17.61 -37.26
CA PHE A 84 -16.87 18.22 -36.59
C PHE A 84 -17.27 18.86 -35.25
N ASN A 85 -18.37 19.61 -35.24
CA ASN A 85 -18.88 20.25 -34.02
C ASN A 85 -19.32 19.19 -32.98
N ALA A 86 -19.99 18.15 -33.44
CA ALA A 86 -20.38 17.05 -32.56
C ALA A 86 -19.15 16.32 -31.98
N LEU A 87 -18.12 16.10 -32.78
CA LEU A 87 -16.87 15.46 -32.35
C LEU A 87 -16.10 16.36 -31.36
N GLU A 88 -16.07 17.67 -31.56
CA GLU A 88 -15.46 18.58 -30.60
C GLU A 88 -16.19 18.59 -29.26
N GLY A 89 -17.52 18.60 -29.27
CA GLY A 89 -18.32 18.48 -28.05
C GLY A 89 -18.08 17.17 -27.31
N ALA A 90 -18.06 16.06 -28.03
CA ALA A 90 -17.77 14.75 -27.47
C ALA A 90 -16.33 14.65 -26.97
N LYS A 91 -15.38 15.26 -27.67
CA LYS A 91 -13.99 15.34 -27.24
C LYS A 91 -13.84 16.10 -25.92
N ASP A 92 -14.50 17.23 -25.78
CA ASP A 92 -14.46 18.02 -24.55
C ASP A 92 -15.07 17.25 -23.37
N TRP A 93 -16.20 16.60 -23.57
CA TRP A 93 -16.81 15.74 -22.58
C TRP A 93 -15.91 14.57 -22.19
N ALA A 94 -15.39 13.85 -23.18
CA ALA A 94 -14.49 12.73 -22.97
C ALA A 94 -13.19 13.17 -22.27
N ASN A 95 -12.62 14.30 -22.62
CA ASN A 95 -11.44 14.83 -21.96
C ASN A 95 -11.71 15.22 -20.49
N GLY A 96 -12.89 15.77 -20.20
CA GLY A 96 -13.29 16.10 -18.83
C GLY A 96 -13.39 14.87 -17.93
N ASP A 97 -14.06 13.84 -18.38
CA ASP A 97 -14.20 12.59 -17.63
C ASP A 97 -12.88 11.82 -17.56
N TYR A 98 -12.12 11.81 -18.63
CA TYR A 98 -10.78 11.23 -18.65
C TYR A 98 -9.88 11.89 -17.60
N PHE A 99 -9.93 13.20 -17.50
CA PHE A 99 -9.15 13.97 -16.53
C PHE A 99 -9.53 13.62 -15.08
N LYS A 100 -10.81 13.48 -14.80
CA LYS A 100 -11.32 13.08 -13.48
C LYS A 100 -10.82 11.68 -13.11
N GLU A 101 -10.92 10.73 -14.04
CA GLU A 101 -10.46 9.35 -13.82
C GLU A 101 -8.93 9.30 -13.66
N GLN A 102 -8.20 10.08 -14.45
CA GLN A 102 -6.75 10.16 -14.31
C GLN A 102 -6.33 10.73 -12.95
N LYS A 103 -7.06 11.72 -12.44
CA LYS A 103 -6.84 12.29 -11.11
C LYS A 103 -7.07 11.26 -10.02
N LYS A 104 -8.16 10.49 -10.10
CA LYS A 104 -8.45 9.39 -9.17
C LYS A 104 -7.35 8.34 -9.18
N LEU A 105 -6.85 8.00 -10.36
CA LEU A 105 -5.73 7.06 -10.50
C LEU A 105 -4.46 7.59 -9.84
N SER A 106 -4.12 8.86 -10.03
CA SER A 106 -2.96 9.49 -9.40
C SER A 106 -3.06 9.47 -7.88
N GLU A 107 -4.24 9.77 -7.34
CA GLU A 107 -4.50 9.72 -5.90
C GLU A 107 -4.37 8.29 -5.35
N ALA A 108 -4.90 7.31 -6.08
CA ALA A 108 -4.79 5.90 -5.71
C ALA A 108 -3.33 5.42 -5.72
N CYS A 109 -2.54 5.84 -6.69
CA CYS A 109 -1.11 5.53 -6.77
C CYS A 109 -0.32 6.13 -5.60
N ARG A 110 -0.66 7.35 -5.17
CA ARG A 110 -0.05 7.96 -3.98
C ARG A 110 -0.37 7.20 -2.71
N LYS A 111 -1.62 6.76 -2.55
CA LYS A 111 -2.03 5.90 -1.43
C LYS A 111 -1.29 4.58 -1.43
N LEU A 112 -1.09 3.98 -2.60
CA LEU A 112 -0.33 2.74 -2.74
C LEU A 112 1.12 2.93 -2.29
N GLU A 113 1.77 3.98 -2.71
CA GLU A 113 3.13 4.32 -2.29
C GLU A 113 3.22 4.51 -0.78
N TYR A 114 2.29 5.23 -0.19
CA TYR A 114 2.18 5.42 1.25
C TYR A 114 2.05 4.08 1.99
N LEU A 115 1.16 3.20 1.54
CA LEU A 115 0.97 1.88 2.15
C LEU A 115 2.22 1.00 2.02
N ASN A 116 2.90 1.03 0.88
CA ASN A 116 4.15 0.30 0.69
C ASN A 116 5.23 0.77 1.66
N ASN A 117 5.35 2.07 1.86
CA ASN A 117 6.31 2.65 2.81
C ASN A 117 5.97 2.30 4.25
N GLU A 118 4.70 2.35 4.63
CA GLU A 118 4.24 1.95 5.96
C GLU A 118 4.54 0.49 6.25
N ILE A 119 4.24 -0.40 5.32
CA ILE A 119 4.54 -1.84 5.44
C ILE A 119 6.04 -2.07 5.59
N LYS A 120 6.84 -1.36 4.82
CA LYS A 120 8.31 -1.44 4.90
C LYS A 120 8.82 -1.05 6.29
N VAL A 121 8.34 0.06 6.84
CA VAL A 121 8.71 0.54 8.17
C VAL A 121 8.30 -0.47 9.25
N MET A 122 7.09 -1.00 9.16
CA MET A 122 6.61 -2.02 10.11
C MET A 122 7.44 -3.31 10.06
N ARG A 123 7.88 -3.73 8.87
CA ARG A 123 8.76 -4.90 8.72
C ARG A 123 10.15 -4.64 9.33
N GLU A 124 10.66 -3.43 9.21
CA GLU A 124 11.92 -3.03 9.84
C GLU A 124 11.77 -3.01 11.37
N ASP A 125 10.67 -2.48 11.88
CA ASP A 125 10.35 -2.51 13.32
C ASP A 125 10.26 -3.94 13.83
N LEU A 126 9.65 -4.85 13.05
CA LEU A 126 9.56 -6.27 13.40
C LEU A 126 10.94 -6.91 13.53
N LYS A 127 11.86 -6.61 12.63
CA LYS A 127 13.24 -7.09 12.71
C LYS A 127 13.93 -6.59 13.98
N THR A 128 13.72 -5.34 14.34
CA THR A 128 14.26 -4.75 15.56
C THR A 128 13.70 -5.44 16.81
N ILE A 129 12.40 -5.67 16.86
CA ILE A 129 11.74 -6.41 17.95
C ILE A 129 12.31 -7.82 18.07
N ASP A 130 12.44 -8.54 16.96
CA ASP A 130 13.02 -9.89 16.95
C ASP A 130 14.47 -9.89 17.44
N SER A 131 15.25 -8.89 17.08
CA SER A 131 16.61 -8.72 17.59
C SER A 131 16.64 -8.53 19.10
N TYR A 132 15.76 -7.71 19.65
CA TYR A 132 15.66 -7.53 21.11
C TYR A 132 15.24 -8.80 21.83
N ILE A 133 14.26 -9.51 21.30
CA ILE A 133 13.81 -10.81 21.87
C ILE A 133 14.98 -11.80 21.90
N THR A 134 15.74 -11.91 20.83
CA THR A 134 16.91 -12.79 20.76
C THR A 134 17.96 -12.43 21.80
N LYS A 135 18.27 -11.14 21.96
CA LYS A 135 19.22 -10.67 22.97
C LYS A 135 18.74 -10.95 24.39
N ILE A 136 17.46 -10.71 24.64
CA ILE A 136 16.86 -10.97 25.96
C ILE A 136 16.88 -12.48 26.28
N ASN A 137 16.52 -13.33 25.34
CA ASN A 137 16.58 -14.78 25.51
C ASN A 137 18.00 -15.26 25.78
N SER A 138 18.99 -14.70 25.10
CA SER A 138 20.39 -15.00 25.33
C SER A 138 20.82 -14.64 26.76
N ARG A 139 20.43 -13.46 27.23
CA ARG A 139 20.74 -13.01 28.60
C ARG A 139 20.04 -13.87 29.66
N ILE A 140 18.78 -14.21 29.45
CA ILE A 140 18.05 -15.12 30.36
C ILE A 140 18.76 -16.46 30.44
N ARG A 141 19.22 -16.99 29.32
CA ARG A 141 19.95 -18.29 29.29
C ARG A 141 21.24 -18.20 30.09
N ASN A 142 22.01 -17.10 29.91
CA ASN A 142 23.23 -16.89 30.67
C ASN A 142 23.02 -16.76 32.17
N LEU A 143 21.89 -16.18 32.59
CA LEU A 143 21.52 -16.06 34.00
C LEU A 143 21.02 -17.40 34.60
N SER A 144 20.59 -18.33 33.75
CA SER A 144 20.11 -19.65 34.18
C SER A 144 21.25 -20.66 34.36
N GLU A 145 22.41 -20.38 33.82
CA GLU A 145 23.64 -21.16 34.01
C GLU A 145 24.36 -20.67 35.29
#